data_46aabae96a7bf5634e973f4edb086ebf
#
_entry.id   46aabae96a7bf5634e973f4edb086ebf
#
_cell.length_a   1.000
_cell.length_b   1.000
_cell.length_c   1.000
_cell.angle_alpha   90.00
_cell.angle_beta   90.00
_cell.angle_gamma   90.00
#
_symmetry.space_group_name_H-M   'P 1'
#
loop_
_entity.id
_entity.type
_entity.pdbx_description
1 polymer ?
#
loop_
_entity_poly.entity_id
_entity_poly.type
_entity_poly.pdbx_seq_one_letter_code
_entity_poly.pdbx_strand_id
1 'polypeptide(L)'
;MKAHGSSDIEDIDLRRRFDEVIKQDERLVVISFWAPWCRNCKKIAPFVDQLSKANEKIFLYRVNTTFAEDIGAQQGIDALPTFQFFRGGKMLGDFKGSNMDAFMKALSNYV
;
A
#
# COMPACT_ATOMS: atom_id res chain seq x y z
N MET A 1 15.04 -14.86 -1.40
CA MET A 1 15.39 -13.81 -1.53
C MET A 1 14.66 -13.13 -2.46
N LYS A 2 14.45 -12.12 -2.52
CA LYS A 2 13.71 -11.52 -3.28
C LYS A 2 14.22 -10.92 -4.29
N ALA A 3 13.73 -10.49 -4.95
CA ALA A 3 13.85 -10.23 -5.78
C ALA A 3 14.38 -9.62 -6.51
N HIS A 4 14.36 -9.15 -7.10
CA HIS A 4 14.89 -8.69 -7.90
C HIS A 4 14.57 -7.56 -8.17
N GLY A 5 14.88 -7.13 -8.17
CA GLY A 5 14.86 -6.16 -8.63
C GLY A 5 14.19 -5.15 -8.16
N SER A 6 13.17 -5.14 -8.28
CA SER A 6 12.56 -4.04 -8.05
C SER A 6 12.13 -3.97 -6.71
N SER A 7 11.30 -4.59 -6.27
CA SER A 7 10.68 -4.34 -5.00
C SER A 7 10.62 -5.58 -4.17
N ASP A 8 10.90 -5.43 -2.87
CA ASP A 8 10.74 -6.52 -1.92
C ASP A 8 9.35 -6.48 -1.29
N ILE A 9 8.51 -5.55 -1.71
CA ILE A 9 7.19 -5.40 -1.14
C ILE A 9 6.28 -6.49 -1.66
N GLU A 10 5.60 -7.18 -0.74
CA GLU A 10 4.67 -8.24 -1.12
C GLU A 10 3.46 -7.66 -1.84
N ASP A 11 3.07 -8.28 -2.97
CA ASP A 11 1.82 -7.98 -3.65
C ASP A 11 0.79 -9.00 -3.20
N ILE A 12 -0.27 -8.53 -2.56
CA ILE A 12 -1.30 -9.39 -1.99
C ILE A 12 -2.38 -9.62 -3.05
N ASP A 13 -2.67 -10.89 -3.33
CA ASP A 13 -3.70 -11.23 -4.31
C ASP A 13 -4.83 -12.10 -3.75
N LEU A 14 -4.78 -12.43 -2.46
CA LEU A 14 -5.83 -13.20 -1.82
C LEU A 14 -6.45 -12.42 -0.68
N ARG A 15 -7.78 -12.42 -0.63
CA ARG A 15 -8.50 -11.71 0.44
C ARG A 15 -8.07 -12.18 1.82
N ARG A 16 -7.85 -13.48 1.98
CA ARG A 16 -7.44 -14.02 3.26
C ARG A 16 -6.11 -13.43 3.71
N ARG A 17 -5.18 -13.30 2.79
CA ARG A 17 -3.88 -12.71 3.12
C ARG A 17 -4.02 -11.23 3.46
N PHE A 18 -4.88 -10.52 2.72
CA PHE A 18 -5.14 -9.10 3.00
C PHE A 18 -5.66 -8.94 4.43
N ASP A 19 -6.66 -9.73 4.80
CA ASP A 19 -7.25 -9.65 6.14
C ASP A 19 -6.23 -9.98 7.21
N GLU A 20 -5.31 -10.88 6.91
CA GLU A 20 -4.27 -11.28 7.83
C GLU A 20 -3.29 -10.13 8.10
N VAL A 21 -2.80 -9.49 7.03
CA VAL A 21 -1.77 -8.46 7.21
C VAL A 21 -2.30 -7.19 7.86
N ILE A 22 -3.56 -6.82 7.61
CA ILE A 22 -4.08 -5.57 8.19
C ILE A 22 -4.35 -5.70 9.69
N LYS A 23 -4.36 -6.92 10.24
CA LYS A 23 -4.63 -7.12 11.65
C LYS A 23 -3.44 -6.81 12.56
N GLN A 24 -2.27 -6.62 11.99
CA GLN A 24 -1.10 -6.30 12.77
C GLN A 24 -1.29 -4.98 13.50
N ASP A 25 -0.91 -4.92 14.77
CA ASP A 25 -1.11 -3.71 15.56
C ASP A 25 0.18 -3.11 16.10
N GLU A 26 1.31 -3.78 15.93
CA GLU A 26 2.60 -3.25 16.37
C GLU A 26 3.06 -2.08 15.54
N ARG A 27 2.70 -2.08 14.30
CA ARG A 27 3.13 -1.06 13.36
C ARG A 27 1.96 -0.66 12.48
N LEU A 28 2.09 0.50 11.90
CA LEU A 28 1.12 0.95 10.92
C LEU A 28 1.24 0.08 9.66
N VAL A 29 0.13 -0.38 9.14
CA VAL A 29 0.11 -1.12 7.88
C VAL A 29 -0.36 -0.19 6.78
N VAL A 30 0.42 -0.09 5.71
CA VAL A 30 0.09 0.73 4.55
C VAL A 30 -0.11 -0.18 3.36
N ILE A 31 -1.28 -0.11 2.75
CA ILE A 31 -1.58 -0.91 1.56
C ILE A 31 -1.61 0.02 0.35
N SER A 32 -0.75 -0.25 -0.63
CA SER A 32 -0.69 0.52 -1.86
C SER A 32 -1.46 -0.19 -2.95
N PHE A 33 -2.56 0.38 -3.41
CA PHE A 33 -3.35 -0.18 -4.50
C PHE A 33 -2.84 0.43 -5.80
N TRP A 34 -2.47 -0.41 -6.74
CA TRP A 34 -1.83 0.01 -7.98
C TRP A 34 -2.23 -0.88 -9.15
N ALA A 35 -1.80 -0.51 -10.34
CA ALA A 35 -1.99 -1.34 -11.53
C ALA A 35 -0.80 -1.13 -12.45
N PRO A 36 -0.42 -2.15 -13.24
CA PRO A 36 0.75 -2.04 -14.13
C PRO A 36 0.62 -0.96 -15.19
N TRP A 37 -0.61 -0.65 -15.61
CA TRP A 37 -0.87 0.35 -16.63
C TRP A 37 -0.98 1.76 -16.09
N CYS A 38 -0.92 1.92 -14.79
CA CYS A 38 -1.17 3.22 -14.14
C CYS A 38 0.12 4.04 -14.11
N ARG A 39 0.14 5.15 -14.83
CA ARG A 39 1.31 6.01 -14.93
C ARG A 39 1.72 6.60 -13.59
N ASN A 40 0.76 7.11 -12.83
CA ASN A 40 1.05 7.72 -11.55
C ASN A 40 1.53 6.71 -10.52
N CYS A 41 1.09 5.45 -10.65
CA CYS A 41 1.60 4.38 -9.79
C CYS A 41 3.08 4.16 -10.05
N LYS A 42 3.47 4.15 -11.33
CA LYS A 42 4.87 3.98 -11.69
C LYS A 42 5.71 5.15 -11.21
N LYS A 43 5.13 6.34 -11.25
CA LYS A 43 5.83 7.55 -10.85
C LYS A 43 6.20 7.51 -9.37
N ILE A 44 5.31 7.04 -8.50
CA ILE A 44 5.53 7.04 -7.07
C ILE A 44 6.20 5.76 -6.57
N ALA A 45 6.25 4.72 -7.38
CA ALA A 45 6.77 3.42 -6.94
C ALA A 45 8.18 3.44 -6.36
N PRO A 46 9.16 4.15 -6.95
CA PRO A 46 10.50 4.19 -6.37
C PRO A 46 10.52 4.78 -4.97
N PHE A 47 9.68 5.80 -4.74
CA PHE A 47 9.57 6.41 -3.44
C PHE A 47 8.96 5.44 -2.42
N VAL A 48 7.93 4.71 -2.83
CA VAL A 48 7.28 3.73 -1.98
C VAL A 48 8.26 2.61 -1.60
N ASP A 49 9.07 2.16 -2.56
CA ASP A 49 10.09 1.15 -2.30
C ASP A 49 11.09 1.64 -1.26
N GLN A 50 11.55 2.88 -1.39
CA GLN A 50 12.51 3.43 -0.46
C GLN A 50 11.90 3.59 0.93
N LEU A 51 10.66 4.03 0.98
CA LEU A 51 9.96 4.20 2.24
C LEU A 51 9.83 2.88 2.98
N SER A 52 9.52 1.82 2.25
CA SER A 52 9.39 0.50 2.83
C SER A 52 10.68 0.03 3.47
N LYS A 53 11.82 0.34 2.84
CA LYS A 53 13.11 -0.09 3.33
C LYS A 53 13.63 0.76 4.49
N ALA A 54 13.27 2.03 4.49
CA ALA A 54 13.87 2.98 5.42
C ALA A 54 13.08 3.15 6.71
N ASN A 55 11.81 2.79 6.72
CA ASN A 55 10.97 3.11 7.86
C ASN A 55 10.50 1.85 8.58
N GLU A 56 11.04 1.64 9.78
CA GLU A 56 10.73 0.45 10.57
C GLU A 56 9.40 0.56 11.29
N LYS A 57 8.75 1.71 11.22
CA LYS A 57 7.48 1.91 11.91
C LYS A 57 6.28 1.52 11.08
N ILE A 58 6.50 1.13 9.84
CA ILE A 58 5.40 0.74 8.96
C ILE A 58 5.68 -0.61 8.32
N PHE A 59 4.58 -1.32 8.02
CA PHE A 59 4.61 -2.48 7.15
C PHE A 59 3.91 -2.06 5.87
N LEU A 60 4.58 -2.19 4.74
CA LEU A 60 4.02 -1.75 3.48
C LEU A 60 3.77 -2.94 2.56
N TYR A 61 2.55 -3.04 2.03
CA TYR A 61 2.13 -4.09 1.11
C TYR A 61 1.50 -3.45 -0.10
N ARG A 62 1.39 -4.21 -1.18
CA ARG A 62 0.77 -3.74 -2.41
C ARG A 62 -0.35 -4.67 -2.83
N VAL A 63 -1.32 -4.12 -3.53
CA VAL A 63 -2.38 -4.88 -4.17
C VAL A 63 -2.47 -4.44 -5.61
N ASN A 64 -2.18 -5.37 -6.54
CA ASN A 64 -2.31 -5.11 -7.97
C ASN A 64 -3.77 -5.31 -8.33
N THR A 65 -4.48 -4.22 -8.57
CA THR A 65 -5.93 -4.28 -8.77
C THR A 65 -6.32 -4.93 -10.10
N THR A 66 -5.35 -5.12 -11.00
CA THR A 66 -5.63 -5.85 -12.24
C THR A 66 -5.80 -7.34 -11.98
N PHE A 67 -4.98 -7.88 -11.04
CA PHE A 67 -5.09 -9.29 -10.69
C PHE A 67 -6.02 -9.54 -9.51
N ALA A 68 -6.03 -8.65 -8.54
CA ALA A 68 -6.85 -8.79 -7.34
C ALA A 68 -8.04 -7.85 -7.42
N GLU A 69 -8.88 -8.04 -8.44
CA GLU A 69 -10.02 -7.17 -8.68
C GLU A 69 -11.01 -7.20 -7.53
N ASP A 70 -11.19 -8.36 -6.91
CA ASP A 70 -12.12 -8.52 -5.80
C ASP A 70 -11.70 -7.67 -4.61
N ILE A 71 -10.42 -7.66 -4.27
CA ILE A 71 -9.93 -6.86 -3.15
C ILE A 71 -10.11 -5.38 -3.45
N GLY A 72 -9.76 -4.96 -4.67
CA GLY A 72 -9.93 -3.56 -5.07
C GLY A 72 -11.37 -3.11 -4.95
N ALA A 73 -12.30 -3.94 -5.42
CA ALA A 73 -13.72 -3.61 -5.34
C ALA A 73 -14.22 -3.57 -3.90
N GLN A 74 -13.82 -4.55 -3.10
CA GLN A 74 -14.25 -4.64 -1.71
C GLN A 74 -13.73 -3.47 -0.88
N GLN A 75 -12.55 -2.97 -1.21
CA GLN A 75 -11.97 -1.82 -0.51
C GLN A 75 -12.43 -0.48 -1.10
N GLY A 76 -13.29 -0.51 -2.12
CA GLY A 76 -13.85 0.69 -2.69
C GLY A 76 -12.85 1.54 -3.44
N ILE A 77 -11.88 0.90 -4.10
CA ILE A 77 -10.82 1.63 -4.81
C ILE A 77 -11.36 2.19 -6.12
N ASP A 78 -11.40 3.51 -6.24
CA ASP A 78 -11.92 4.18 -7.44
C ASP A 78 -10.88 5.08 -8.11
N ALA A 79 -9.68 5.12 -7.60
CA ALA A 79 -8.60 5.92 -8.18
C ALA A 79 -7.27 5.23 -7.87
N LEU A 80 -6.27 5.41 -8.73
CA LEU A 80 -4.95 4.83 -8.54
C LEU A 80 -3.86 5.89 -8.67
N PRO A 81 -2.85 5.83 -7.83
CA PRO A 81 -2.74 4.93 -6.69
C PRO A 81 -3.59 5.39 -5.53
N THR A 82 -4.03 4.45 -4.71
CA THR A 82 -4.68 4.74 -3.44
C THR A 82 -3.91 4.01 -2.36
N PHE A 83 -3.70 4.67 -1.23
CA PHE A 83 -3.02 4.06 -0.08
C PHE A 83 -4.02 4.04 1.07
N GLN A 84 -4.16 2.88 1.70
CA GLN A 84 -5.01 2.76 2.88
C GLN A 84 -4.14 2.45 4.08
N PHE A 85 -4.48 3.04 5.22
CA PHE A 85 -3.71 2.92 6.46
C PHE A 85 -4.51 2.14 7.48
N PHE A 86 -3.88 1.09 8.06
CA PHE A 86 -4.55 0.20 9.00
C PHE A 86 -3.71 -0.03 10.24
N ARG A 87 -4.40 -0.32 11.34
CA ARG A 87 -3.74 -0.82 12.55
C ARG A 87 -4.74 -1.70 13.28
N GLY A 88 -4.32 -2.93 13.59
CA GLY A 88 -5.18 -3.86 14.32
C GLY A 88 -6.45 -4.23 13.58
N GLY A 89 -6.40 -4.25 12.25
CA GLY A 89 -7.54 -4.57 11.41
C GLY A 89 -8.46 -3.41 11.11
N LYS A 90 -8.16 -2.24 11.67
CA LYS A 90 -9.04 -1.09 11.52
C LYS A 90 -8.44 -0.09 10.54
N MET A 91 -9.23 0.36 9.58
CA MET A 91 -8.80 1.37 8.64
C MET A 91 -8.80 2.74 9.30
N LEU A 92 -7.66 3.40 9.31
CA LEU A 92 -7.49 4.70 9.93
C LEU A 92 -7.72 5.85 8.96
N GLY A 93 -7.49 5.61 7.69
CA GLY A 93 -7.66 6.63 6.67
C GLY A 93 -7.09 6.17 5.35
N ASP A 94 -7.11 7.07 4.36
CA ASP A 94 -6.56 6.75 3.05
C ASP A 94 -5.93 7.99 2.43
N PHE A 95 -5.20 7.78 1.35
CA PHE A 95 -4.61 8.85 0.56
C PHE A 95 -4.64 8.45 -0.91
N LYS A 96 -5.10 9.35 -1.78
CA LYS A 96 -5.15 9.09 -3.21
C LYS A 96 -4.22 10.04 -3.94
N GLY A 97 -3.46 9.51 -4.88
CA GLY A 97 -2.59 10.33 -5.70
C GLY A 97 -1.14 9.96 -5.61
N SER A 98 -0.30 10.68 -6.36
CA SER A 98 1.12 10.37 -6.48
C SER A 98 2.03 11.52 -6.02
N ASN A 99 1.52 12.49 -5.29
CA ASN A 99 2.34 13.57 -4.75
C ASN A 99 3.02 13.08 -3.47
N MET A 100 4.34 12.99 -3.52
CA MET A 100 5.11 12.43 -2.41
C MET A 100 5.01 13.25 -1.14
N ASP A 101 5.07 14.57 -1.26
CA ASP A 101 5.00 15.43 -0.09
C ASP A 101 3.64 15.32 0.59
N ALA A 102 2.57 15.30 -0.19
CA ALA A 102 1.23 15.16 0.34
C ALA A 102 1.05 13.79 0.99
N PHE A 103 1.63 12.76 0.39
CA PHE A 103 1.56 11.41 0.95
C PHE A 103 2.26 11.36 2.31
N MET A 104 3.47 11.93 2.40
CA MET A 104 4.21 11.92 3.66
C MET A 104 3.48 12.69 4.75
N LYS A 105 2.81 13.77 4.37
CA LYS A 105 2.02 14.55 5.31
C LYS A 105 0.86 13.73 5.83
N ALA A 106 0.17 13.02 4.95
CA ALA A 106 -0.94 12.16 5.35
C ALA A 106 -0.44 11.03 6.26
N LEU A 107 0.67 10.40 5.89
CA LEU A 107 1.25 9.30 6.65
C LEU A 107 1.60 9.74 8.07
N SER A 108 2.10 10.95 8.23
CA SER A 108 2.54 11.45 9.53
C SER A 108 1.41 11.53 10.55
N ASN A 109 0.16 11.51 10.09
CA ASN A 109 -0.98 11.53 11.00
C ASN A 109 -1.18 10.20 11.71
N TYR A 110 -0.59 9.12 11.21
CA TYR A 110 -0.87 7.79 11.71
C TYR A 110 0.34 7.06 12.29
N VAL A 111 1.52 7.54 12.01
CA VAL A 111 2.74 6.85 12.48
C VAL A 111 3.03 7.18 13.93
#